data_8948538ffe94c348cf6c8b4bf41fd405
#
_entry.id   8948538ffe94c348cf6c8b4bf41fd405
#
_cell.length_a   1.000
_cell.length_b   1.000
_cell.length_c   1.000
_cell.angle_alpha   90.00
_cell.angle_beta   90.00
_cell.angle_gamma   90.00
#
_symmetry.space_group_name_H-M   'P 1'
#
loop_
_entity.id
_entity.type
_entity.pdbx_description
1 polymer ?
#
loop_
_entity_poly.entity_id
_entity_poly.type
_entity_poly.pdbx_seq_one_letter_code
_entity_poly.pdbx_strand_id
1 'polypeptide(L)'
;MALTGAMSAGISGLKAHMEALNTVGNNVANVNTYGYKPGRVTFRESIYSTQAAGSAGTNMVGGTNPRQTGYGCSIGTIDLDMTTSSLESTGMPTDCFIQGDGFFLVGPKDVDVNNAEDAKALSLSRVGDFRFDSDGYLVDGAGNVVYGFVTCNMDGADQADEAGTNGDGIRTQLVPIRLP
;
A
#
# COMPACT_ATOMS: atom_id res chain seq x y z
N MET A 1 31.59 25.96 -15.47
CA MET A 1 30.59 24.92 -15.80
C MET A 1 30.77 23.64 -15.01
N ALA A 2 31.98 23.10 -14.80
CA ALA A 2 32.17 21.87 -14.01
C ALA A 2 31.82 22.01 -12.53
N LEU A 3 32.12 23.16 -11.90
CA LEU A 3 31.86 23.39 -10.47
C LEU A 3 30.36 23.48 -10.16
N THR A 4 29.60 24.13 -11.05
CA THR A 4 28.12 24.23 -10.90
C THR A 4 27.43 22.85 -11.04
N GLY A 5 27.94 21.98 -11.91
CA GLY A 5 27.46 20.59 -12.04
C GLY A 5 27.73 19.76 -10.80
N ALA A 6 28.92 19.85 -10.22
CA ALA A 6 29.26 19.15 -8.99
C ALA A 6 28.41 19.61 -7.79
N MET A 7 28.19 20.92 -7.65
CA MET A 7 27.32 21.48 -6.62
C MET A 7 25.86 21.03 -6.81
N SER A 8 25.36 21.05 -8.04
CA SER A 8 24.01 20.58 -8.36
C SER A 8 23.83 19.09 -8.02
N ALA A 9 24.82 18.25 -8.35
CA ALA A 9 24.81 16.84 -8.01
C ALA A 9 24.81 16.61 -6.49
N GLY A 10 25.60 17.38 -5.74
CA GLY A 10 25.62 17.31 -4.28
C GLY A 10 24.30 17.73 -3.66
N ILE A 11 23.68 18.81 -4.14
CA ILE A 11 22.38 19.29 -3.64
C ILE A 11 21.28 18.27 -3.96
N SER A 12 21.27 17.69 -5.17
CA SER A 12 20.27 16.68 -5.53
C SER A 12 20.38 15.44 -4.67
N GLY A 13 21.59 14.97 -4.40
CA GLY A 13 21.85 13.86 -3.50
C GLY A 13 21.39 14.15 -2.07
N LEU A 14 21.70 15.33 -1.54
CA LEU A 14 21.27 15.74 -0.22
C LEU A 14 19.74 15.75 -0.09
N LYS A 15 19.04 16.34 -1.07
CA LYS A 15 17.56 16.36 -1.10
C LYS A 15 16.98 14.95 -1.15
N ALA A 16 17.50 14.08 -2.00
CA ALA A 16 17.03 12.70 -2.12
C ALA A 16 17.22 11.92 -0.80
N HIS A 17 18.37 12.10 -0.14
CA HIS A 17 18.60 11.46 1.16
C HIS A 17 17.77 12.06 2.29
N MET A 18 17.46 13.36 2.28
CA MET A 18 16.54 13.95 3.26
C MET A 18 15.14 13.34 3.16
N GLU A 19 14.65 13.10 1.95
CA GLU A 19 13.35 12.48 1.75
C GLU A 19 13.35 10.99 2.12
N ALA A 20 14.45 10.29 1.86
CA ALA A 20 14.64 8.94 2.37
C ALA A 20 14.64 8.90 3.90
N LEU A 21 15.28 9.86 4.57
CA LEU A 21 15.26 9.98 6.03
C LEU A 21 13.85 10.26 6.57
N ASN A 22 13.04 11.06 5.88
CA ASN A 22 11.64 11.28 6.25
C ASN A 22 10.85 9.97 6.22
N THR A 23 11.03 9.15 5.18
CA THR A 23 10.38 7.83 5.10
C THR A 23 10.84 6.90 6.21
N VAL A 24 12.15 6.84 6.49
CA VAL A 24 12.69 6.05 7.61
C VAL A 24 12.15 6.56 8.95
N GLY A 25 12.09 7.88 9.14
CA GLY A 25 11.52 8.49 10.34
C GLY A 25 10.06 8.10 10.56
N ASN A 26 9.26 8.08 9.48
CA ASN A 26 7.88 7.60 9.55
C ASN A 26 7.79 6.10 9.89
N ASN A 27 8.67 5.27 9.31
CA ASN A 27 8.71 3.85 9.63
C ASN A 27 9.05 3.61 11.12
N VAL A 28 10.03 4.37 11.65
CA VAL A 28 10.42 4.28 13.07
C VAL A 28 9.30 4.78 13.99
N ALA A 29 8.62 5.86 13.63
CA ALA A 29 7.49 6.38 14.41
C ALA A 29 6.35 5.37 14.52
N ASN A 30 6.16 4.53 13.49
CA ASN A 30 5.08 3.55 13.42
C ASN A 30 5.53 2.11 13.72
N VAL A 31 6.71 1.92 14.32
CA VAL A 31 7.24 0.56 14.61
C VAL A 31 6.31 -0.25 15.52
N ASN A 32 5.56 0.40 16.42
CA ASN A 32 4.60 -0.22 17.32
C ASN A 32 3.14 -0.11 16.83
N THR A 33 2.92 0.36 15.60
CA THR A 33 1.57 0.45 15.03
C THR A 33 1.20 -0.87 14.38
N TYR A 34 0.16 -1.55 14.89
CA TYR A 34 -0.33 -2.80 14.31
C TYR A 34 -0.80 -2.60 12.87
N GLY A 35 -0.46 -3.55 12.01
CA GLY A 35 -0.84 -3.50 10.60
C GLY A 35 -0.10 -2.47 9.74
N TYR A 36 0.82 -1.68 10.31
CA TYR A 36 1.62 -0.72 9.56
C TYR A 36 2.50 -1.42 8.50
N LYS A 37 2.57 -0.83 7.33
CA LYS A 37 3.41 -1.28 6.22
C LYS A 37 4.52 -0.26 5.98
N PRO A 38 5.81 -0.65 6.16
CA PRO A 38 6.91 0.29 6.02
C PRO A 38 7.07 0.74 4.56
N GLY A 39 7.36 2.02 4.38
CA GLY A 39 7.73 2.57 3.09
C GLY A 39 9.19 2.27 2.77
N ARG A 40 9.48 1.87 1.53
CA ARG A 40 10.82 1.68 0.99
C ARG A 40 11.07 2.70 -0.10
N VAL A 41 12.19 3.40 0.00
CA VAL A 41 12.61 4.40 -0.99
C VAL A 41 13.56 3.76 -2.00
N THR A 42 13.31 3.98 -3.28
CA THR A 42 14.25 3.65 -4.36
C THR A 42 14.83 4.92 -4.96
N PHE A 43 16.10 4.86 -5.34
CA PHE A 43 16.78 5.98 -5.97
C PHE A 43 16.93 5.71 -7.47
N ARG A 44 16.88 6.75 -8.23
CA ARG A 44 17.24 6.72 -9.65
C ARG A 44 18.28 7.76 -9.96
N GLU A 45 19.11 7.46 -10.91
CA GLU A 45 20.12 8.37 -11.43
C GLU A 45 19.48 9.47 -12.29
N SER A 46 20.07 10.66 -12.25
CA SER A 46 19.71 11.78 -13.12
C SER A 46 20.42 11.69 -14.47
N ILE A 47 20.19 12.65 -15.32
CA ILE A 47 20.74 12.73 -16.68
C ILE A 47 22.27 12.84 -16.66
N TYR A 48 22.94 12.25 -17.65
CA TYR A 48 24.36 12.47 -17.95
C TYR A 48 24.58 13.51 -19.04
N SER A 49 25.68 14.20 -18.94
CA SER A 49 26.25 15.00 -20.04
C SER A 49 27.51 14.33 -20.54
N THR A 50 27.56 14.01 -21.81
CA THR A 50 28.77 13.46 -22.46
C THR A 50 29.66 14.62 -22.88
N GLN A 51 30.84 14.76 -22.26
CA GLN A 51 31.84 15.78 -22.58
C GLN A 51 32.70 15.39 -23.75
N ALA A 52 33.02 14.10 -23.86
CA ALA A 52 33.78 13.53 -24.98
C ALA A 52 33.19 12.15 -25.33
N ALA A 53 32.96 11.94 -26.60
CA ALA A 53 32.58 10.62 -27.10
C ALA A 53 33.75 9.66 -27.06
N GLY A 54 33.48 8.39 -26.78
CA GLY A 54 34.51 7.33 -26.93
C GLY A 54 34.86 7.11 -28.39
N SER A 55 36.08 6.66 -28.67
CA SER A 55 36.51 6.27 -30.02
C SER A 55 36.87 4.78 -30.05
N ALA A 56 36.54 4.14 -31.14
CA ALA A 56 37.03 2.77 -31.40
C ALA A 56 38.54 2.77 -31.62
N GLY A 57 39.21 1.71 -31.17
CA GLY A 57 40.61 1.50 -31.45
C GLY A 57 40.87 1.24 -32.94
N THR A 58 42.02 1.66 -33.42
CA THR A 58 42.57 1.32 -34.76
C THR A 58 43.77 0.41 -34.57
N ASN A 59 44.30 -0.15 -35.67
CA ASN A 59 45.47 -1.05 -35.63
C ASN A 59 46.72 -0.41 -35.00
N MET A 60 46.77 0.91 -34.86
CA MET A 60 47.92 1.65 -34.32
C MET A 60 47.66 2.33 -32.97
N VAL A 61 46.37 2.56 -32.63
CA VAL A 61 46.01 3.30 -31.42
C VAL A 61 44.80 2.62 -30.74
N GLY A 62 44.90 2.41 -29.42
CA GLY A 62 43.81 1.89 -28.62
C GLY A 62 42.56 2.80 -28.59
N GLY A 63 41.41 2.23 -28.38
CA GLY A 63 40.18 2.98 -28.21
C GLY A 63 40.17 3.82 -26.92
N THR A 64 39.41 4.91 -26.90
CA THR A 64 39.21 5.74 -25.71
C THR A 64 37.79 5.64 -25.20
N ASN A 65 37.62 5.56 -23.89
CA ASN A 65 36.29 5.56 -23.25
C ASN A 65 35.67 6.95 -23.28
N PRO A 66 34.34 7.04 -23.34
CA PRO A 66 33.62 8.31 -23.24
C PRO A 66 33.81 8.95 -21.85
N ARG A 67 33.89 10.29 -21.82
CA ARG A 67 33.92 11.06 -20.59
C ARG A 67 32.52 11.63 -20.36
N GLN A 68 31.90 11.20 -19.27
CA GLN A 68 30.53 11.60 -18.92
C GLN A 68 30.52 12.23 -17.54
N THR A 69 29.64 13.20 -17.35
CA THR A 69 29.38 13.85 -16.06
C THR A 69 27.91 13.67 -15.71
N GLY A 70 27.62 13.05 -14.57
CA GLY A 70 26.26 12.91 -14.03
C GLY A 70 25.82 14.16 -13.25
N TYR A 71 24.52 14.40 -13.20
CA TYR A 71 23.92 15.51 -12.45
C TYR A 71 23.28 15.09 -11.13
N GLY A 72 23.66 13.93 -10.60
CA GLY A 72 23.26 13.43 -9.30
C GLY A 72 22.14 12.40 -9.37
N CYS A 73 21.33 12.34 -8.32
CA CYS A 73 20.24 11.36 -8.18
C CYS A 73 18.92 12.02 -7.78
N SER A 74 17.86 11.30 -7.99
CA SER A 74 16.52 11.66 -7.53
C SER A 74 15.85 10.43 -6.93
N ILE A 75 14.75 10.62 -6.19
CA ILE A 75 13.91 9.53 -5.75
C ILE A 75 13.20 8.93 -6.97
N GLY A 76 13.23 7.62 -7.08
CA GLY A 76 12.51 6.86 -8.09
C GLY A 76 11.07 6.64 -7.67
N THR A 77 10.87 5.83 -6.64
CA THR A 77 9.56 5.47 -6.08
C THR A 77 9.65 5.34 -4.57
N ILE A 78 8.51 5.48 -3.91
CA ILE A 78 8.33 5.12 -2.50
C ILE A 78 7.28 4.01 -2.50
N ASP A 79 7.71 2.78 -2.30
CA ASP A 79 6.88 1.60 -2.34
C ASP A 79 6.54 1.16 -0.91
N LEU A 80 5.33 0.65 -0.71
CA LEU A 80 4.96 -0.01 0.54
C LEU A 80 5.41 -1.47 0.51
N ASP A 81 6.09 -1.90 1.56
CA ASP A 81 6.44 -3.30 1.75
C ASP A 81 5.25 -4.06 2.35
N MET A 82 4.57 -4.83 1.49
CA MET A 82 3.37 -5.58 1.85
C MET A 82 3.66 -6.97 2.43
N THR A 83 4.93 -7.32 2.65
CA THR A 83 5.29 -8.61 3.24
C THR A 83 4.58 -8.83 4.57
N THR A 84 4.19 -10.09 4.81
CA THR A 84 3.52 -10.49 6.05
C THR A 84 4.54 -10.47 7.20
N SER A 85 4.24 -9.74 8.26
CA SER A 85 5.00 -9.77 9.51
C SER A 85 4.63 -11.00 10.35
N SER A 86 5.42 -11.27 11.40
CA SER A 86 5.11 -12.34 12.34
C SER A 86 3.84 -12.06 13.13
N LEU A 87 3.12 -13.11 13.45
CA LEU A 87 1.97 -13.07 14.34
C LEU A 87 2.43 -12.78 15.78
N GLU A 88 1.80 -11.80 16.42
CA GLU A 88 1.96 -11.49 17.84
C GLU A 88 0.66 -11.80 18.57
N SER A 89 0.76 -12.38 19.77
CA SER A 89 -0.40 -12.66 20.61
C SER A 89 -0.69 -11.49 21.52
N THR A 90 -1.84 -10.85 21.33
CA THR A 90 -2.31 -9.70 22.14
C THR A 90 -3.09 -10.14 23.39
N GLY A 91 -3.53 -11.42 23.44
CA GLY A 91 -4.37 -11.96 24.51
C GLY A 91 -5.83 -11.51 24.43
N MET A 92 -6.23 -10.78 23.41
CA MET A 92 -7.61 -10.38 23.16
C MET A 92 -8.27 -11.36 22.17
N PRO A 93 -9.47 -11.90 22.47
CA PRO A 93 -10.11 -12.92 21.63
C PRO A 93 -10.70 -12.37 20.32
N THR A 94 -10.86 -11.06 20.20
CA THR A 94 -11.44 -10.39 19.03
C THR A 94 -10.40 -9.87 18.06
N ASP A 95 -9.13 -9.89 18.44
CA ASP A 95 -8.05 -9.44 17.56
C ASP A 95 -7.84 -10.43 16.42
N CYS A 96 -7.79 -9.92 15.22
CA CYS A 96 -7.67 -10.69 14.00
C CYS A 96 -6.41 -10.33 13.22
N PHE A 97 -5.74 -11.34 12.71
CA PHE A 97 -4.56 -11.18 11.86
C PHE A 97 -4.79 -11.78 10.47
N ILE A 98 -4.41 -11.03 9.42
CA ILE A 98 -4.47 -11.53 8.04
C ILE A 98 -3.13 -12.16 7.67
N GLN A 99 -3.12 -13.48 7.49
CA GLN A 99 -1.98 -14.21 6.97
C GLN A 99 -2.05 -14.22 5.43
N GLY A 100 -1.15 -13.49 4.78
CA GLY A 100 -1.13 -13.34 3.32
C GLY A 100 -1.55 -11.94 2.86
N ASP A 101 -1.91 -11.84 1.59
CA ASP A 101 -2.34 -10.58 0.97
C ASP A 101 -3.84 -10.36 1.20
N GLY A 102 -4.21 -9.15 1.62
CA GLY A 102 -5.60 -8.78 1.85
C GLY A 102 -5.75 -7.64 2.83
N PHE A 103 -6.97 -7.14 2.96
CA PHE A 103 -7.36 -6.07 3.88
C PHE A 103 -8.72 -6.38 4.49
N PHE A 104 -8.94 -5.88 5.69
CA PHE A 104 -10.27 -5.79 6.26
C PHE A 104 -11.02 -4.64 5.59
N LEU A 105 -12.29 -4.86 5.34
CA LEU A 105 -13.16 -3.83 4.80
C LEU A 105 -13.91 -3.20 5.98
N VAL A 106 -13.71 -1.91 6.17
CA VAL A 106 -14.30 -1.14 7.28
C VAL A 106 -15.00 0.10 6.75
N GLY A 107 -16.05 0.52 7.41
CA GLY A 107 -16.81 1.71 6.99
C GLY A 107 -17.86 2.14 7.99
N PRO A 108 -18.63 3.20 7.68
CA PRO A 108 -19.76 3.63 8.48
C PRO A 108 -20.84 2.55 8.58
N LYS A 109 -21.66 2.60 9.62
CA LYS A 109 -22.69 1.60 9.94
C LYS A 109 -23.80 1.51 8.88
N ASP A 110 -24.12 2.59 8.19
CA ASP A 110 -25.28 2.73 7.31
C ASP A 110 -24.93 2.76 5.82
N VAL A 111 -23.87 2.04 5.40
CA VAL A 111 -23.48 1.96 3.99
C VAL A 111 -24.29 0.90 3.28
N ASP A 112 -25.08 1.32 2.28
CA ASP A 112 -25.68 0.38 1.33
C ASP A 112 -24.67 0.03 0.25
N VAL A 113 -24.10 -1.16 0.36
CA VAL A 113 -22.99 -1.63 -0.51
C VAL A 113 -23.44 -1.82 -1.97
N ASN A 114 -24.76 -1.92 -2.21
CA ASN A 114 -25.31 -2.02 -3.56
C ASN A 114 -25.30 -0.67 -4.29
N ASN A 115 -25.13 0.43 -3.55
CA ASN A 115 -25.02 1.76 -4.13
C ASN A 115 -23.55 2.14 -4.35
N ALA A 116 -23.18 2.43 -5.60
CA ALA A 116 -21.80 2.75 -5.97
C ALA A 116 -21.24 4.01 -5.27
N GLU A 117 -22.10 4.95 -4.85
CA GLU A 117 -21.67 6.15 -4.14
C GLU A 117 -21.35 5.82 -2.67
N ASP A 118 -22.15 4.98 -2.04
CA ASP A 118 -21.96 4.58 -0.65
C ASP A 118 -20.78 3.62 -0.51
N ALA A 119 -20.52 2.78 -1.50
CA ALA A 119 -19.33 1.90 -1.54
C ALA A 119 -18.01 2.69 -1.50
N LYS A 120 -17.99 3.95 -1.91
CA LYS A 120 -16.81 4.84 -1.80
C LYS A 120 -16.49 5.24 -0.36
N ALA A 121 -17.44 5.12 0.55
CA ALA A 121 -17.24 5.38 1.98
C ALA A 121 -16.52 4.24 2.71
N LEU A 122 -16.39 3.08 2.07
CA LEU A 122 -15.65 1.95 2.60
C LEU A 122 -14.14 2.18 2.52
N SER A 123 -13.45 1.84 3.57
CA SER A 123 -11.99 1.93 3.69
C SER A 123 -11.37 0.56 3.88
N LEU A 124 -10.12 0.42 3.46
CA LEU A 124 -9.34 -0.80 3.65
C LEU A 124 -8.41 -0.62 4.86
N SER A 125 -8.52 -1.51 5.84
CA SER A 125 -7.65 -1.55 7.02
C SER A 125 -6.87 -2.85 7.09
N ARG A 126 -5.66 -2.79 7.65
CA ARG A 126 -4.87 -3.98 8.00
C ARG A 126 -4.77 -4.14 9.52
N VAL A 127 -5.28 -3.17 10.26
CA VAL A 127 -5.38 -3.22 11.72
C VAL A 127 -6.51 -4.15 12.09
N GLY A 128 -6.26 -5.09 12.97
CA GLY A 128 -7.23 -6.13 13.36
C GLY A 128 -7.62 -6.06 14.84
N ASP A 129 -7.52 -4.90 15.47
CA ASP A 129 -7.93 -4.64 16.85
C ASP A 129 -9.44 -4.37 16.92
N PHE A 130 -10.23 -5.40 16.80
CA PHE A 130 -11.68 -5.27 16.75
C PHE A 130 -12.31 -5.42 18.12
N ARG A 131 -13.42 -4.72 18.32
CA ARG A 131 -14.26 -4.77 19.54
C ARG A 131 -15.71 -4.86 19.16
N PHE A 132 -16.52 -5.41 20.07
CA PHE A 132 -17.97 -5.36 19.90
C PHE A 132 -18.53 -4.10 20.56
N ASP A 133 -19.35 -3.39 19.81
CA ASP A 133 -20.13 -2.25 20.31
C ASP A 133 -21.36 -2.71 21.11
N SER A 134 -22.02 -1.79 21.81
CA SER A 134 -23.28 -2.01 22.55
C SER A 134 -24.40 -2.61 21.70
N ASP A 135 -24.41 -2.32 20.41
CA ASP A 135 -25.35 -2.84 19.42
C ASP A 135 -24.97 -4.20 18.83
N GLY A 136 -23.81 -4.77 19.26
CA GLY A 136 -23.30 -6.05 18.80
C GLY A 136 -22.55 -6.01 17.49
N TYR A 137 -22.22 -4.84 16.94
CA TYR A 137 -21.41 -4.71 15.74
C TYR A 137 -19.92 -4.84 16.05
N LEU A 138 -19.19 -5.50 15.14
CA LEU A 138 -17.74 -5.54 15.20
C LEU A 138 -17.17 -4.23 14.68
N VAL A 139 -16.49 -3.46 15.54
CA VAL A 139 -15.96 -2.14 15.22
C VAL A 139 -14.45 -2.07 15.43
N ASP A 140 -13.80 -1.23 14.64
CA ASP A 140 -12.40 -0.84 14.77
C ASP A 140 -12.22 0.23 15.85
N GLY A 141 -10.98 0.47 16.28
CA GLY A 141 -10.65 1.52 17.24
C GLY A 141 -11.08 2.94 16.86
N ALA A 142 -11.31 3.19 15.56
CA ALA A 142 -11.88 4.44 15.04
C ALA A 142 -13.42 4.50 15.05
N GLY A 143 -14.11 3.40 15.41
CA GLY A 143 -15.58 3.32 15.41
C GLY A 143 -16.20 2.93 14.06
N ASN A 144 -15.40 2.51 13.08
CA ASN A 144 -15.92 1.97 11.83
C ASN A 144 -16.33 0.50 12.00
N VAL A 145 -17.40 0.10 11.34
CA VAL A 145 -17.91 -1.27 11.36
C VAL A 145 -17.16 -2.12 10.35
N VAL A 146 -16.85 -3.35 10.72
CA VAL A 146 -16.21 -4.34 9.84
C VAL A 146 -17.27 -5.01 8.98
N TYR A 147 -16.99 -5.10 7.67
CA TYR A 147 -17.88 -5.73 6.71
C TYR A 147 -17.37 -7.12 6.33
N GLY A 148 -18.29 -8.05 6.19
CA GLY A 148 -18.00 -9.42 5.76
C GLY A 148 -19.02 -9.91 4.75
N PHE A 149 -18.67 -10.98 4.03
CA PHE A 149 -19.58 -11.61 3.10
C PHE A 149 -20.41 -12.68 3.79
N VAL A 150 -21.71 -12.57 3.66
CA VAL A 150 -22.65 -13.63 4.06
C VAL A 150 -23.16 -14.31 2.81
N THR A 151 -23.05 -15.63 2.79
CA THR A 151 -23.66 -16.48 1.76
C THR A 151 -25.03 -16.92 2.25
N CYS A 152 -26.10 -16.43 1.64
CA CYS A 152 -27.44 -16.88 1.92
C CYS A 152 -27.84 -17.94 0.90
N ASN A 153 -28.11 -19.18 1.37
CA ASN A 153 -28.78 -20.19 0.56
C ASN A 153 -30.26 -19.83 0.51
N MET A 154 -30.74 -19.46 -0.65
CA MET A 154 -32.16 -19.24 -0.89
C MET A 154 -32.83 -20.57 -1.20
N ASP A 155 -33.17 -21.36 -0.16
CA ASP A 155 -34.14 -22.44 -0.33
C ASP A 155 -35.54 -21.82 -0.46
N GLY A 156 -35.98 -21.65 -1.70
CA GLY A 156 -37.37 -21.46 -2.08
C GLY A 156 -38.04 -20.18 -1.63
N ALA A 157 -37.84 -19.08 -2.35
CA ALA A 157 -38.88 -18.07 -2.55
C ALA A 157 -38.53 -17.17 -3.73
N ASP A 158 -39.46 -17.09 -4.63
CA ASP A 158 -39.58 -16.20 -5.76
C ASP A 158 -39.08 -14.77 -5.48
N GLN A 159 -37.94 -14.39 -6.02
CA GLN A 159 -37.67 -13.04 -6.47
C GLN A 159 -36.48 -13.08 -7.45
N ALA A 160 -36.80 -13.00 -8.71
CA ALA A 160 -35.84 -12.69 -9.75
C ALA A 160 -35.48 -11.20 -9.66
N ASP A 161 -34.41 -10.87 -8.96
CA ASP A 161 -33.86 -9.54 -8.98
C ASP A 161 -32.40 -9.57 -9.47
N GLU A 162 -32.16 -8.73 -10.45
CA GLU A 162 -31.09 -8.64 -11.42
C GLU A 162 -29.71 -8.25 -10.87
N ALA A 163 -29.20 -8.79 -9.79
CA ALA A 163 -27.83 -8.50 -9.40
C ALA A 163 -27.12 -9.70 -8.73
N GLY A 164 -26.23 -10.33 -9.48
CA GLY A 164 -25.12 -11.08 -8.93
C GLY A 164 -25.37 -12.51 -8.47
N THR A 165 -26.14 -13.28 -9.21
CA THR A 165 -26.24 -14.74 -9.00
C THR A 165 -25.06 -15.42 -9.73
N ASN A 166 -24.10 -15.96 -9.00
CA ASN A 166 -23.19 -16.96 -9.53
C ASN A 166 -23.98 -18.26 -9.68
N GLY A 167 -24.52 -18.59 -10.83
CA GLY A 167 -25.14 -19.84 -11.30
C GLY A 167 -25.67 -20.91 -10.34
N ASP A 168 -25.34 -20.87 -9.07
CA ASP A 168 -25.69 -21.87 -8.04
C ASP A 168 -26.78 -21.41 -7.05
N GLY A 169 -27.46 -20.29 -7.27
CA GLY A 169 -28.47 -19.78 -6.36
C GLY A 169 -27.93 -19.21 -5.04
N ILE A 170 -26.62 -19.04 -4.94
CA ILE A 170 -25.96 -18.47 -3.76
C ILE A 170 -25.76 -16.97 -3.98
N ARG A 171 -26.43 -16.15 -3.20
CA ARG A 171 -26.16 -14.69 -3.14
C ARG A 171 -25.09 -14.41 -2.10
N THR A 172 -24.03 -13.78 -2.51
CA THR A 172 -23.00 -13.25 -1.60
C THR A 172 -23.27 -11.77 -1.41
N GLN A 173 -23.75 -11.41 -0.23
CA GLN A 173 -24.00 -10.01 0.12
C GLN A 173 -22.95 -9.54 1.13
N LEU A 174 -22.44 -8.35 0.92
CA LEU A 174 -21.55 -7.68 1.86
C LEU A 174 -22.41 -7.03 2.94
N VAL A 175 -22.23 -7.43 4.19
CA VAL A 175 -23.00 -6.93 5.34
C VAL A 175 -22.09 -6.59 6.50
N PRO A 176 -22.47 -5.63 7.37
CA PRO A 176 -21.73 -5.37 8.60
C PRO A 176 -21.80 -6.61 9.51
N ILE A 177 -20.65 -6.99 10.07
CA ILE A 177 -20.56 -8.14 10.98
C ILE A 177 -21.21 -7.76 12.30
N ARG A 178 -22.23 -8.53 12.69
CA ARG A 178 -22.97 -8.35 13.94
C ARG A 178 -23.13 -9.68 14.66
N LEU A 179 -23.00 -9.67 15.99
CA LEU A 179 -23.41 -10.77 16.83
C LEU A 179 -24.94 -10.89 16.86
N PRO A 180 -25.49 -12.10 16.85
CA PRO A 180 -26.92 -12.34 16.93
C PRO A 180 -27.51 -11.91 18.29
#